data_5e1708209c20604210031c386c497c33
#
_entry.id   5e1708209c20604210031c386c497c33
#
_cell.length_a   1.000
_cell.length_b   1.000
_cell.length_c   1.000
_cell.angle_alpha   90.00
_cell.angle_beta   90.00
_cell.angle_gamma   90.00
#
_symmetry.space_group_name_H-M   'P 1'
#
loop_
_entity.id
_entity.type
_entity.pdbx_description
1 polymer ?
#
loop_
_entity_poly.entity_id
_entity_poly.type
_entity_poly.pdbx_seq_one_letter_code
_entity_poly.pdbx_strand_id
1 'polypeptide(L)'
;MKYDAVILGGGPAAVSAALTLRARGKTAAILSGGIDDIPLSRASRITNYPGCPDISGRALLEAMEHQALDAGAEILHGRATSIAPLGDGFGVIYGADFCEAETLIFCTGVAAGKVFPGEQEFLGRGVSYCVTCDGMLYRGKKVCVVGFTSDTKEEAELLRTMGCEVEMFTSRTAKYAVLGQERVTALSVNGEEHPCEAVFILRPAAA
;
A
#
# COMPACT_ATOMS: atom_id res chain seq x y z
N MET A 1 17.49 -23.07 -0.79
CA MET A 1 18.42 -22.01 -0.33
C MET A 1 18.08 -21.65 1.11
N LYS A 2 19.08 -21.30 1.92
CA LYS A 2 18.88 -20.90 3.33
C LYS A 2 19.39 -19.48 3.54
N TYR A 3 18.57 -18.66 4.21
CA TYR A 3 18.85 -17.24 4.50
C TYR A 3 18.80 -17.00 6.02
N ASP A 4 19.55 -15.99 6.49
CA ASP A 4 19.35 -15.49 7.88
C ASP A 4 17.93 -14.90 8.01
N ALA A 5 17.42 -14.25 6.97
CA ALA A 5 16.03 -13.76 6.95
C ALA A 5 15.38 -13.83 5.56
N VAL A 6 14.11 -14.25 5.55
CA VAL A 6 13.21 -14.07 4.40
C VAL A 6 12.16 -13.02 4.77
N ILE A 7 12.03 -12.02 3.88
CA ILE A 7 11.15 -10.86 4.06
C ILE A 7 9.96 -11.05 3.13
N LEU A 8 8.76 -11.11 3.67
CA LEU A 8 7.52 -11.36 2.94
C LEU A 8 6.89 -10.02 2.54
N GLY A 9 6.92 -9.71 1.25
CA GLY A 9 6.45 -8.45 0.66
C GLY A 9 7.58 -7.68 -0.02
N GLY A 10 7.28 -6.81 -1.00
CA GLY A 10 8.26 -6.09 -1.82
C GLY A 10 8.18 -4.57 -1.69
N GLY A 11 7.42 -4.05 -0.73
CA GLY A 11 7.26 -2.61 -0.53
C GLY A 11 8.43 -1.95 0.21
N PRO A 12 8.35 -0.62 0.49
CA PRO A 12 9.41 0.14 1.15
C PRO A 12 9.88 -0.45 2.47
N ALA A 13 8.97 -1.03 3.26
CA ALA A 13 9.31 -1.70 4.52
C ALA A 13 10.22 -2.92 4.32
N ALA A 14 9.94 -3.71 3.27
CA ALA A 14 10.73 -4.89 2.94
C ALA A 14 12.15 -4.49 2.50
N VAL A 15 12.26 -3.47 1.64
CA VAL A 15 13.56 -2.96 1.20
C VAL A 15 14.36 -2.41 2.38
N SER A 16 13.74 -1.61 3.26
CA SER A 16 14.41 -1.10 4.47
C SER A 16 14.93 -2.22 5.38
N ALA A 17 14.14 -3.29 5.55
CA ALA A 17 14.54 -4.47 6.32
C ALA A 17 15.74 -5.17 5.66
N ALA A 18 15.69 -5.40 4.34
CA ALA A 18 16.76 -6.03 3.58
C ALA A 18 18.07 -5.24 3.67
N LEU A 19 18.02 -3.92 3.43
CA LEU A 19 19.19 -3.04 3.56
C LEU A 19 19.79 -3.09 4.95
N THR A 20 18.95 -3.07 5.99
CA THR A 20 19.42 -3.16 7.39
C THR A 20 20.11 -4.49 7.68
N LEU A 21 19.56 -5.60 7.19
CA LEU A 21 20.15 -6.93 7.34
C LEU A 21 21.51 -7.02 6.61
N ARG A 22 21.55 -6.57 5.35
CA ARG A 22 22.76 -6.58 4.54
C ARG A 22 23.87 -5.71 5.14
N ALA A 23 23.53 -4.53 5.67
CA ALA A 23 24.49 -3.67 6.38
C ALA A 23 25.08 -4.34 7.64
N ARG A 24 24.38 -5.35 8.20
CA ARG A 24 24.83 -6.15 9.34
C ARG A 24 25.49 -7.48 8.94
N GLY A 25 25.77 -7.67 7.65
CA GLY A 25 26.42 -8.87 7.11
C GLY A 25 25.52 -10.11 7.06
N LYS A 26 24.17 -9.92 7.19
CA LYS A 26 23.21 -11.01 7.13
C LYS A 26 22.72 -11.27 5.73
N THR A 27 22.49 -12.55 5.39
CA THR A 27 21.83 -12.92 4.13
C THR A 27 20.34 -12.64 4.21
N ALA A 28 19.81 -11.95 3.18
CA ALA A 28 18.41 -11.55 3.14
C ALA A 28 17.81 -11.82 1.75
N ALA A 29 16.60 -12.38 1.74
CA ALA A 29 15.80 -12.52 0.54
C ALA A 29 14.45 -11.81 0.72
N ILE A 30 14.03 -11.05 -0.28
CA ILE A 30 12.71 -10.42 -0.38
C ILE A 30 11.84 -11.32 -1.25
N LEU A 31 10.78 -11.88 -0.69
CA LEU A 31 9.80 -12.67 -1.43
C LEU A 31 8.61 -11.77 -1.81
N SER A 32 8.48 -11.49 -3.12
CA SER A 32 7.49 -10.57 -3.67
C SER A 32 6.85 -11.10 -4.95
N GLY A 33 5.58 -10.83 -5.13
CA GLY A 33 4.86 -11.08 -6.39
C GLY A 33 5.24 -10.13 -7.53
N GLY A 34 6.07 -9.12 -7.22
CA GLY A 34 6.55 -8.10 -8.16
C GLY A 34 5.96 -6.73 -7.89
N ILE A 35 6.51 -5.72 -8.56
CA ILE A 35 6.16 -4.30 -8.36
C ILE A 35 4.69 -4.02 -8.65
N ASP A 36 4.10 -4.70 -9.66
CA ASP A 36 2.69 -4.51 -10.04
C ASP A 36 1.70 -4.94 -8.96
N ASP A 37 2.09 -5.85 -8.08
CA ASP A 37 1.29 -6.32 -6.95
C ASP A 37 1.29 -5.33 -5.77
N ILE A 38 2.19 -4.36 -5.76
CA ILE A 38 2.36 -3.41 -4.66
C ILE A 38 1.48 -2.18 -4.93
N PRO A 39 0.52 -1.84 -4.03
CA PRO A 39 -0.40 -0.73 -4.27
C PRO A 39 0.28 0.61 -4.59
N LEU A 40 1.45 0.87 -4.01
CA LEU A 40 2.25 2.06 -4.27
C LEU A 40 2.61 2.23 -5.75
N SER A 41 2.76 1.15 -6.53
CA SER A 41 3.09 1.21 -7.96
C SER A 41 2.07 2.01 -8.78
N ARG A 42 0.83 2.11 -8.28
CA ARG A 42 -0.28 2.80 -8.94
C ARG A 42 -0.28 4.31 -8.73
N ALA A 43 0.50 4.81 -7.76
CA ALA A 43 0.62 6.24 -7.52
C ALA A 43 1.31 6.91 -8.71
N SER A 44 0.56 7.78 -9.40
CA SER A 44 1.09 8.50 -10.58
C SER A 44 2.15 9.53 -10.19
N ARG A 45 2.07 10.07 -8.96
CA ARG A 45 2.96 11.11 -8.46
C ARG A 45 3.05 11.07 -6.94
N ILE A 46 4.27 11.09 -6.43
CA ILE A 46 4.61 11.16 -5.00
C ILE A 46 5.47 12.40 -4.78
N THR A 47 5.05 13.29 -3.89
CA THR A 47 5.72 14.58 -3.64
C THR A 47 6.29 14.71 -2.24
N ASN A 48 5.98 13.78 -1.35
CA ASN A 48 6.31 13.82 0.07
C ASN A 48 7.28 12.72 0.52
N TYR A 49 7.94 12.03 -0.42
CA TYR A 49 8.99 11.07 -0.09
C TYR A 49 10.35 11.78 0.04
N PRO A 50 11.01 11.75 1.21
CA PRO A 50 12.29 12.46 1.41
C PRO A 50 13.34 11.99 0.41
N GLY A 51 14.02 12.95 -0.24
CA GLY A 51 15.03 12.69 -1.27
C GLY A 51 14.48 12.46 -2.68
N CYS A 52 13.16 12.25 -2.84
CA CYS A 52 12.49 12.05 -4.14
C CYS A 52 11.25 12.95 -4.22
N PRO A 53 11.40 14.26 -4.46
CA PRO A 53 10.30 15.22 -4.33
C PRO A 53 9.23 15.15 -5.43
N ASP A 54 9.48 14.44 -6.50
CA ASP A 54 8.54 14.27 -7.62
C ASP A 54 8.85 12.98 -8.38
N ILE A 55 8.22 11.89 -7.99
CA ILE A 55 8.47 10.56 -8.56
C ILE A 55 7.16 9.76 -8.66
N SER A 56 7.03 8.88 -9.65
CA SER A 56 5.93 7.91 -9.67
C SER A 56 6.18 6.78 -8.67
N GLY A 57 5.10 6.15 -8.19
CA GLY A 57 5.23 5.01 -7.27
C GLY A 57 5.99 3.84 -7.87
N ARG A 58 5.81 3.58 -9.17
CA ARG A 58 6.58 2.55 -9.90
C ARG A 58 8.06 2.87 -9.89
N ALA A 59 8.46 4.06 -10.33
CA ALA A 59 9.86 4.46 -10.39
C ALA A 59 10.53 4.45 -9.00
N LEU A 60 9.78 4.83 -7.96
CA LEU A 60 10.26 4.76 -6.58
C LEU A 60 10.52 3.31 -6.15
N LEU A 61 9.60 2.38 -6.44
CA LEU A 61 9.76 0.96 -6.11
C LEU A 61 10.91 0.31 -6.89
N GLU A 62 11.07 0.65 -8.18
CA GLU A 62 12.19 0.18 -9.00
C GLU A 62 13.54 0.65 -8.44
N ALA A 63 13.63 1.92 -8.04
CA ALA A 63 14.83 2.46 -7.41
C ALA A 63 15.16 1.76 -6.07
N MET A 64 14.14 1.47 -5.27
CA MET A 64 14.29 0.74 -4.01
C MET A 64 14.73 -0.71 -4.23
N GLU A 65 14.15 -1.41 -5.21
CA GLU A 65 14.51 -2.78 -5.54
C GLU A 65 15.96 -2.85 -6.02
N HIS A 66 16.39 -1.94 -6.90
CA HIS A 66 17.79 -1.83 -7.32
C HIS A 66 18.74 -1.62 -6.13
N GLN A 67 18.38 -0.74 -5.20
CA GLN A 67 19.19 -0.50 -4.01
C GLN A 67 19.33 -1.76 -3.14
N ALA A 68 18.27 -2.58 -3.02
CA ALA A 68 18.34 -3.83 -2.27
C ALA A 68 19.26 -4.85 -2.96
N LEU A 69 19.16 -4.98 -4.30
CA LEU A 69 20.01 -5.83 -5.11
C LEU A 69 21.49 -5.42 -5.04
N ASP A 70 21.79 -4.13 -5.17
CA ASP A 70 23.14 -3.57 -5.06
C ASP A 70 23.75 -3.82 -3.66
N ALA A 71 22.92 -3.82 -2.62
CA ALA A 71 23.34 -4.19 -1.27
C ALA A 71 23.55 -5.71 -1.09
N GLY A 72 23.26 -6.52 -2.12
CA GLY A 72 23.41 -7.97 -2.14
C GLY A 72 22.24 -8.73 -1.49
N ALA A 73 21.05 -8.13 -1.39
CA ALA A 73 19.83 -8.88 -1.10
C ALA A 73 19.36 -9.64 -2.35
N GLU A 74 18.65 -10.74 -2.17
CA GLU A 74 18.06 -11.50 -3.27
C GLU A 74 16.55 -11.19 -3.39
N ILE A 75 16.03 -11.18 -4.63
CA ILE A 75 14.60 -11.08 -4.89
C ILE A 75 14.10 -12.45 -5.33
N LEU A 76 13.18 -13.02 -4.54
CA LEU A 76 12.47 -14.24 -4.87
C LEU A 76 11.09 -13.86 -5.43
N HIS A 77 10.82 -14.28 -6.67
CA HIS A 77 9.57 -13.95 -7.34
C HIS A 77 8.48 -14.95 -7.00
N GLY A 78 7.41 -14.49 -6.36
CA GLY A 78 6.26 -15.29 -5.99
C GLY A 78 5.59 -14.80 -4.71
N ARG A 79 4.58 -15.54 -4.29
CA ARG A 79 3.88 -15.31 -3.02
C ARG A 79 4.03 -16.54 -2.13
N ALA A 80 4.30 -16.34 -0.85
CA ALA A 80 4.29 -17.43 0.12
C ALA A 80 2.90 -18.08 0.15
N THR A 81 2.85 -19.38 -0.15
CA THR A 81 1.62 -20.18 -0.11
C THR A 81 1.54 -21.02 1.16
N SER A 82 2.70 -21.34 1.75
CA SER A 82 2.78 -22.09 3.01
C SER A 82 4.05 -21.69 3.76
N ILE A 83 3.92 -21.62 5.06
CA ILE A 83 5.01 -21.37 6.00
C ILE A 83 4.88 -22.39 7.13
N ALA A 84 5.97 -23.07 7.44
CA ALA A 84 6.01 -24.04 8.53
C ALA A 84 7.31 -23.93 9.32
N PRO A 85 7.30 -24.22 10.64
CA PRO A 85 8.53 -24.40 11.39
C PRO A 85 9.38 -25.52 10.79
N LEU A 86 10.68 -25.31 10.70
CA LEU A 86 11.65 -26.29 10.19
C LEU A 86 12.95 -26.20 11.01
N GLY A 87 13.15 -27.15 11.90
CA GLY A 87 14.23 -27.07 12.87
C GLY A 87 14.14 -25.83 13.74
N ASP A 88 15.22 -25.05 13.82
CA ASP A 88 15.28 -23.78 14.55
C ASP A 88 14.84 -22.58 13.72
N GLY A 89 14.29 -22.79 12.51
CA GLY A 89 13.86 -21.76 11.58
C GLY A 89 12.52 -22.07 10.92
N PHE A 90 12.39 -21.65 9.69
CA PHE A 90 11.15 -21.71 8.90
C PHE A 90 11.43 -22.22 7.49
N GLY A 91 10.52 -23.06 6.99
CA GLY A 91 10.40 -23.39 5.57
C GLY A 91 9.29 -22.54 4.93
N VAL A 92 9.57 -21.96 3.76
CA VAL A 92 8.64 -21.14 3.00
C VAL A 92 8.47 -21.73 1.62
N ILE A 93 7.22 -22.06 1.24
CA ILE A 93 6.84 -22.51 -0.10
C ILE A 93 6.25 -21.31 -0.84
N TYR A 94 6.72 -21.08 -2.08
CA TYR A 94 6.22 -20.03 -2.97
C TYR A 94 6.18 -20.52 -4.42
N GLY A 95 4.99 -20.57 -4.99
CA GLY A 95 4.81 -21.23 -6.28
C GLY A 95 5.22 -22.71 -6.24
N ALA A 96 6.17 -23.10 -7.07
CA ALA A 96 6.77 -24.42 -7.09
C ALA A 96 8.10 -24.50 -6.32
N ASP A 97 8.55 -23.39 -5.75
CA ASP A 97 9.84 -23.25 -5.13
C ASP A 97 9.76 -23.30 -3.59
N PHE A 98 10.95 -23.48 -2.99
CA PHE A 98 11.11 -23.57 -1.54
C PHE A 98 12.39 -22.88 -1.09
N CYS A 99 12.31 -22.17 0.03
CA CYS A 99 13.48 -21.64 0.75
C CYS A 99 13.36 -21.84 2.25
N GLU A 100 14.49 -21.73 2.94
CA GLU A 100 14.60 -21.80 4.39
C GLU A 100 15.07 -20.44 4.93
N ALA A 101 14.60 -20.09 6.12
CA ALA A 101 14.97 -18.89 6.83
C ALA A 101 15.15 -19.14 8.32
N GLU A 102 16.15 -18.51 8.94
CA GLU A 102 16.24 -18.48 10.41
C GLU A 102 15.16 -17.55 11.00
N THR A 103 14.84 -16.46 10.28
CA THR A 103 13.84 -15.48 10.70
C THR A 103 12.92 -15.11 9.54
N LEU A 104 11.65 -14.85 9.85
CA LEU A 104 10.68 -14.27 8.91
C LEU A 104 10.34 -12.83 9.32
N ILE A 105 10.31 -11.93 8.33
CA ILE A 105 9.89 -10.55 8.51
C ILE A 105 8.67 -10.30 7.62
N PHE A 106 7.54 -9.96 8.23
CA PHE A 106 6.30 -9.71 7.53
C PHE A 106 6.20 -8.24 7.15
N CYS A 107 6.33 -7.95 5.85
CA CYS A 107 6.20 -6.63 5.22
C CYS A 107 5.09 -6.63 4.18
N THR A 108 4.01 -7.36 4.43
CA THR A 108 2.90 -7.61 3.50
C THR A 108 1.97 -6.42 3.30
N GLY A 109 2.25 -5.31 3.98
CA GLY A 109 1.44 -4.10 3.92
C GLY A 109 0.14 -4.24 4.70
N VAL A 110 -0.81 -3.36 4.38
CA VAL A 110 -2.13 -3.36 5.01
C VAL A 110 -3.10 -4.12 4.12
N ALA A 111 -3.74 -5.17 4.66
CA ALA A 111 -4.82 -5.83 3.96
C ALA A 111 -6.03 -4.89 3.91
N ALA A 112 -6.52 -4.59 2.71
CA ALA A 112 -7.80 -3.90 2.57
C ALA A 112 -8.91 -4.84 3.07
N GLY A 113 -9.82 -4.34 3.92
CA GLY A 113 -11.06 -5.03 4.27
C GLY A 113 -11.94 -5.21 3.02
N LYS A 114 -13.27 -5.37 3.20
CA LYS A 114 -14.20 -5.47 2.08
C LYS A 114 -14.05 -4.26 1.14
N VAL A 115 -13.64 -4.54 -0.08
CA VAL A 115 -13.39 -3.53 -1.13
C VAL A 115 -14.72 -3.07 -1.72
N PHE A 116 -14.88 -1.79 -2.00
CA PHE A 116 -16.03 -1.25 -2.71
C PHE A 116 -15.89 -1.44 -4.22
N PRO A 117 -16.99 -1.54 -4.97
CA PRO A 117 -16.94 -1.44 -6.44
C PRO A 117 -16.20 -0.16 -6.88
N GLY A 118 -15.31 -0.28 -7.87
CA GLY A 118 -14.49 0.82 -8.39
C GLY A 118 -13.26 1.19 -7.53
N GLU A 119 -13.18 0.79 -6.27
CA GLU A 119 -12.11 1.20 -5.36
C GLU A 119 -10.71 0.82 -5.86
N GLN A 120 -10.51 -0.44 -6.25
CA GLN A 120 -9.21 -0.91 -6.75
C GLN A 120 -8.89 -0.35 -8.13
N GLU A 121 -9.90 -0.14 -8.94
CA GLU A 121 -9.75 0.43 -10.27
C GLU A 121 -9.20 1.86 -10.22
N PHE A 122 -9.72 2.68 -9.28
CA PHE A 122 -9.33 4.09 -9.16
C PHE A 122 -8.27 4.35 -8.07
N LEU A 123 -7.66 3.32 -7.50
CA LEU A 123 -6.58 3.49 -6.53
C LEU A 123 -5.39 4.23 -7.18
N GLY A 124 -4.97 5.35 -6.58
CA GLY A 124 -3.96 6.27 -7.12
C GLY A 124 -4.48 7.16 -8.26
N ARG A 125 -5.74 6.99 -8.67
CA ARG A 125 -6.42 7.83 -9.68
C ARG A 125 -7.66 8.52 -9.13
N GLY A 126 -7.61 8.89 -7.85
CA GLY A 126 -8.68 9.54 -7.11
C GLY A 126 -9.11 8.76 -5.86
N VAL A 127 -8.81 7.47 -5.74
CA VAL A 127 -8.95 6.74 -4.48
C VAL A 127 -7.64 6.77 -3.70
N SER A 128 -7.72 7.08 -2.41
CA SER A 128 -6.59 7.06 -1.48
C SER A 128 -7.00 6.47 -0.12
N TYR A 129 -6.02 5.92 0.58
CA TYR A 129 -6.16 5.40 1.96
C TYR A 129 -5.39 6.25 2.99
N CYS A 130 -4.74 7.33 2.54
CA CYS A 130 -3.87 8.16 3.39
C CYS A 130 -4.11 9.64 3.11
N VAL A 131 -4.73 10.34 4.05
CA VAL A 131 -4.99 11.78 3.92
C VAL A 131 -3.68 12.58 3.92
N THR A 132 -2.78 12.28 4.84
CA THR A 132 -1.47 12.95 4.94
C THR A 132 -0.63 12.76 3.68
N CYS A 133 -0.74 11.58 3.02
CA CYS A 133 0.03 11.27 1.82
C CYS A 133 -0.46 12.08 0.59
N ASP A 134 -1.78 12.10 0.39
CA ASP A 134 -2.36 12.49 -0.90
C ASP A 134 -3.26 13.74 -0.81
N GLY A 135 -3.63 14.18 0.40
CA GLY A 135 -4.60 15.26 0.59
C GLY A 135 -4.22 16.55 -0.13
N MET A 136 -2.95 16.92 -0.10
CA MET A 136 -2.46 18.13 -0.79
C MET A 136 -2.62 18.11 -2.32
N LEU A 137 -2.74 16.93 -2.95
CA LEU A 137 -2.99 16.80 -4.39
C LEU A 137 -4.40 17.27 -4.79
N TYR A 138 -5.30 17.35 -3.80
CA TYR A 138 -6.70 17.71 -3.99
C TYR A 138 -7.08 19.05 -3.40
N ARG A 139 -6.09 19.91 -3.11
CA ARG A 139 -6.34 21.28 -2.64
C ARG A 139 -7.25 22.04 -3.58
N GLY A 140 -8.29 22.68 -3.03
CA GLY A 140 -9.30 23.42 -3.79
C GLY A 140 -10.33 22.55 -4.49
N LYS A 141 -10.34 21.24 -4.25
CA LYS A 141 -11.22 20.27 -4.87
C LYS A 141 -12.22 19.70 -3.89
N LYS A 142 -13.34 19.20 -4.43
CA LYS A 142 -14.33 18.45 -3.67
C LYS A 142 -13.87 17.00 -3.50
N VAL A 143 -13.85 16.51 -2.26
CA VAL A 143 -13.44 15.15 -1.91
C VAL A 143 -14.47 14.49 -0.99
N CYS A 144 -14.65 13.19 -1.14
CA CYS A 144 -15.45 12.38 -0.24
C CYS A 144 -14.54 11.59 0.70
N VAL A 145 -14.92 11.51 1.97
CA VAL A 145 -14.28 10.66 2.98
C VAL A 145 -15.25 9.57 3.39
N VAL A 146 -14.89 8.30 3.18
CA VAL A 146 -15.62 7.14 3.70
C VAL A 146 -14.78 6.56 4.83
N GLY A 147 -15.22 6.75 6.07
CA GLY A 147 -14.41 6.43 7.23
C GLY A 147 -15.08 5.55 8.27
N PHE A 148 -14.33 4.56 8.77
CA PHE A 148 -14.75 3.59 9.77
C PHE A 148 -13.79 3.49 10.96
N THR A 149 -12.83 4.41 11.02
CA THR A 149 -11.84 4.53 12.08
C THR A 149 -12.23 5.64 13.07
N SER A 150 -11.67 5.62 14.28
CA SER A 150 -11.95 6.62 15.31
C SER A 150 -11.47 8.03 14.93
N ASP A 151 -10.41 8.11 14.13
CA ASP A 151 -9.75 9.32 13.64
C ASP A 151 -10.37 9.91 12.36
N THR A 152 -11.41 9.27 11.80
CA THR A 152 -12.05 9.72 10.54
C THR A 152 -12.42 11.20 10.54
N LYS A 153 -12.91 11.72 11.67
CA LYS A 153 -13.30 13.15 11.79
C LYS A 153 -12.08 14.07 11.74
N GLU A 154 -11.00 13.67 12.40
CA GLU A 154 -9.74 14.41 12.44
C GLU A 154 -9.10 14.44 11.06
N GLU A 155 -9.09 13.32 10.36
CA GLU A 155 -8.59 13.21 8.99
C GLU A 155 -9.44 14.05 8.00
N ALA A 156 -10.77 14.06 8.14
CA ALA A 156 -11.63 14.92 7.33
C ALA A 156 -11.37 16.42 7.61
N GLU A 157 -11.11 16.79 8.86
CA GLU A 157 -10.76 18.16 9.21
C GLU A 157 -9.38 18.54 8.68
N LEU A 158 -8.42 17.63 8.69
CA LEU A 158 -7.11 17.83 8.08
C LEU A 158 -7.24 18.15 6.59
N LEU A 159 -8.09 17.43 5.84
CA LEU A 159 -8.39 17.74 4.43
C LEU A 159 -8.98 19.15 4.26
N ARG A 160 -9.87 19.60 5.16
CA ARG A 160 -10.41 20.97 5.13
C ARG A 160 -9.31 22.00 5.37
N THR A 161 -8.40 21.76 6.32
CA THR A 161 -7.26 22.66 6.56
C THR A 161 -6.29 22.70 5.38
N MET A 162 -6.19 21.62 4.59
CA MET A 162 -5.47 21.59 3.34
C MET A 162 -6.17 22.34 2.20
N GLY A 163 -7.40 22.82 2.44
CA GLY A 163 -8.21 23.59 1.48
C GLY A 163 -9.13 22.76 0.59
N CYS A 164 -9.44 21.52 0.97
CA CYS A 164 -10.42 20.68 0.28
C CYS A 164 -11.85 21.00 0.75
N GLU A 165 -12.84 20.85 -0.15
CA GLU A 165 -14.25 20.76 0.20
C GLU A 165 -14.58 19.31 0.54
N VAL A 166 -14.93 19.01 1.81
CA VAL A 166 -15.02 17.63 2.31
C VAL A 166 -16.45 17.25 2.63
N GLU A 167 -16.94 16.19 2.00
CA GLU A 167 -18.14 15.46 2.35
C GLU A 167 -17.80 14.12 3.01
N MET A 168 -18.37 13.81 4.18
CA MET A 168 -17.96 12.67 4.99
C MET A 168 -19.10 11.67 5.22
N PHE A 169 -18.77 10.38 5.04
CA PHE A 169 -19.69 9.23 5.20
C PHE A 169 -19.10 8.23 6.19
N THR A 170 -19.88 7.83 7.19
CA THR A 170 -19.43 6.90 8.25
C THR A 170 -20.35 5.69 8.45
N SER A 171 -21.41 5.56 7.64
CA SER A 171 -22.34 4.44 7.77
C SER A 171 -21.73 3.12 7.34
N ARG A 172 -21.67 2.14 8.25
CA ARG A 172 -21.17 0.79 7.95
C ARG A 172 -22.16 -0.07 7.15
N THR A 173 -23.43 0.35 7.10
CA THR A 173 -24.51 -0.36 6.40
C THR A 173 -24.82 0.21 5.03
N ALA A 174 -24.31 1.40 4.70
CA ALA A 174 -24.46 1.99 3.39
C ALA A 174 -23.71 1.19 2.32
N LYS A 175 -24.25 1.20 1.10
CA LYS A 175 -23.61 0.61 -0.09
C LYS A 175 -22.82 1.71 -0.78
N TYR A 176 -21.51 1.57 -0.80
CA TYR A 176 -20.60 2.50 -1.47
C TYR A 176 -20.13 1.93 -2.79
N ALA A 177 -19.97 2.81 -3.79
CA ALA A 177 -19.27 2.51 -5.04
C ALA A 177 -18.53 3.76 -5.52
N VAL A 178 -17.30 3.60 -5.97
CA VAL A 178 -16.51 4.68 -6.57
C VAL A 178 -16.79 4.71 -8.06
N LEU A 179 -17.14 5.87 -8.59
CA LEU A 179 -17.53 6.07 -9.98
C LEU A 179 -16.49 6.94 -10.70
N GLY A 180 -16.27 6.64 -11.98
CA GLY A 180 -15.36 7.38 -12.82
C GLY A 180 -15.15 6.72 -14.18
N GLN A 181 -14.23 7.26 -14.96
CA GLN A 181 -13.73 6.68 -16.21
C GLN A 181 -12.20 6.50 -16.11
N GLU A 182 -11.43 7.54 -16.38
CA GLU A 182 -9.98 7.52 -16.19
C GLU A 182 -9.59 7.82 -14.74
N ARG A 183 -10.40 8.62 -14.05
CA ARG A 183 -10.24 9.06 -12.66
C ARG A 183 -11.59 9.05 -11.95
N VAL A 184 -11.57 9.18 -10.64
CA VAL A 184 -12.79 9.38 -9.83
C VAL A 184 -13.54 10.64 -10.30
N THR A 185 -14.87 10.49 -10.44
CA THR A 185 -15.79 11.60 -10.73
C THR A 185 -16.91 11.73 -9.70
N ALA A 186 -17.23 10.65 -8.99
CA ALA A 186 -18.23 10.66 -7.92
C ALA A 186 -18.05 9.46 -6.97
N LEU A 187 -18.64 9.59 -5.78
CA LEU A 187 -18.93 8.48 -4.87
C LEU A 187 -20.43 8.20 -4.92
N SER A 188 -20.83 6.97 -5.16
CA SER A 188 -22.22 6.54 -4.98
C SER A 188 -22.43 6.02 -3.55
N VAL A 189 -23.46 6.53 -2.87
CA VAL A 189 -23.86 6.10 -1.53
C VAL A 189 -25.33 5.68 -1.57
N ASN A 190 -25.62 4.40 -1.44
CA ASN A 190 -26.97 3.82 -1.58
C ASN A 190 -27.66 4.14 -2.92
N GLY A 191 -26.88 4.39 -3.97
CA GLY A 191 -27.38 4.75 -5.31
C GLY A 191 -27.49 6.24 -5.58
N GLU A 192 -27.28 7.09 -4.59
CA GLU A 192 -27.16 8.54 -4.76
C GLU A 192 -25.72 8.92 -5.10
N GLU A 193 -25.52 9.75 -6.13
CA GLU A 193 -24.19 10.17 -6.57
C GLU A 193 -23.77 11.47 -5.90
N HIS A 194 -22.57 11.46 -5.31
CA HIS A 194 -21.90 12.60 -4.71
C HIS A 194 -20.70 12.98 -5.58
N PRO A 195 -20.78 14.00 -6.44
CA PRO A 195 -19.68 14.42 -7.29
C PRO A 195 -18.45 14.80 -6.48
N CYS A 196 -17.29 14.22 -6.82
CA CYS A 196 -16.02 14.50 -6.17
C CYS A 196 -14.84 14.12 -7.08
N GLU A 197 -13.68 14.68 -6.80
CA GLU A 197 -12.45 14.39 -7.56
C GLU A 197 -11.56 13.35 -6.83
N ALA A 198 -11.88 13.06 -5.55
CA ALA A 198 -11.24 11.97 -4.83
C ALA A 198 -12.16 11.37 -3.75
N VAL A 199 -11.89 10.11 -3.42
CA VAL A 199 -12.49 9.37 -2.32
C VAL A 199 -11.39 8.86 -1.40
N PHE A 200 -11.35 9.38 -0.17
CA PHE A 200 -10.48 8.88 0.88
C PHE A 200 -11.20 7.81 1.68
N ILE A 201 -10.65 6.60 1.71
CA ILE A 201 -11.28 5.45 2.37
C ILE A 201 -10.45 5.05 3.58
N LEU A 202 -10.95 5.38 4.77
CA LEU A 202 -10.28 5.17 6.05
C LEU A 202 -10.88 3.94 6.74
N ARG A 203 -10.13 2.84 6.75
CA ARG A 203 -10.52 1.56 7.36
C ARG A 203 -9.52 1.17 8.44
N PRO A 204 -9.98 0.45 9.50
CA PRO A 204 -9.05 -0.24 10.37
C PRO A 204 -8.19 -1.19 9.54
N ALA A 205 -6.90 -1.27 9.85
CA ALA A 205 -6.06 -2.33 9.31
C ALA A 205 -6.71 -3.68 9.65
N ALA A 206 -6.90 -4.53 8.66
CA ALA A 206 -7.29 -5.91 8.92
C ALA A 206 -6.13 -6.59 9.65
N ALA A 207 -6.40 -7.11 10.84
CA ALA A 207 -5.44 -7.87 11.64
C ALA A 207 -5.16 -9.25 10.99
#